data_31f1d58ce2a9b45ccb5c97d4015682a0
#
_entry.id   31f1d58ce2a9b45ccb5c97d4015682a0
#
_cell.length_a   1.000
_cell.length_b   1.000
_cell.length_c   1.000
_cell.angle_alpha   90.00
_cell.angle_beta   90.00
_cell.angle_gamma   90.00
#
_symmetry.space_group_name_H-M   'P 1'
#
loop_
_entity.id
_entity.type
_entity.pdbx_description
1 polymer ?
#
loop_
_entity_poly.entity_id
_entity_poly.type
_entity_poly.pdbx_seq_one_letter_code
_entity_poly.pdbx_strand_id
1 'polypeptide(L)'
;MLASGNDAAVAIAEHISGSVDAFVELMNEEAIAMGATCTHFDNPHGMPSETHYTSAYDLYVIFKNAIENEKFVEIIHTSTYTATITNVNGVARERSWDNSNRFITGRTDTPDGFTIIGGKTGTTGEAGYCLVMLSENSLGQPIVSIVLKADGRSNLYLLTREILQEFNN
;
A
#
# COMPACT_ATOMS: atom_id res chain seq x y z
N MET A 1 -7.23 2.73 -3.44
CA MET A 1 -6.10 2.79 -2.47
C MET A 1 -6.61 2.69 -1.04
N LEU A 2 -7.35 3.66 -0.49
CA LEU A 2 -7.71 3.73 0.94
C LEU A 2 -8.37 2.44 1.45
N ALA A 3 -9.50 2.06 0.87
CA ALA A 3 -10.25 0.86 1.25
C ALA A 3 -9.76 -0.44 0.59
N SER A 4 -8.68 -0.39 -0.18
CA SER A 4 -8.09 -1.56 -0.86
C SER A 4 -9.10 -2.33 -1.74
N GLY A 5 -9.88 -1.60 -2.58
CA GLY A 5 -10.88 -2.22 -3.48
C GLY A 5 -10.25 -3.01 -4.61
N ASN A 6 -10.51 -4.31 -4.66
CA ASN A 6 -9.98 -5.20 -5.70
C ASN A 6 -10.62 -4.90 -7.06
N ASP A 7 -11.92 -4.61 -7.08
CA ASP A 7 -12.68 -4.19 -8.25
C ASP A 7 -12.14 -2.89 -8.86
N ALA A 8 -11.74 -1.94 -8.03
CA ALA A 8 -11.13 -0.70 -8.47
C ALA A 8 -9.75 -0.94 -9.11
N ALA A 9 -8.95 -1.87 -8.57
CA ALA A 9 -7.66 -2.23 -9.16
C ALA A 9 -7.83 -2.89 -10.53
N VAL A 10 -8.81 -3.78 -10.68
CA VAL A 10 -9.19 -4.40 -11.96
C VAL A 10 -9.64 -3.34 -12.98
N ALA A 11 -10.55 -2.45 -12.58
CA ALA A 11 -11.04 -1.40 -13.47
C ALA A 11 -9.94 -0.45 -13.96
N ILE A 12 -8.96 -0.12 -13.10
CA ILE A 12 -7.79 0.69 -13.48
C ILE A 12 -6.91 -0.08 -14.46
N ALA A 13 -6.66 -1.37 -14.21
CA ALA A 13 -5.85 -2.22 -15.07
C ALA A 13 -6.45 -2.31 -16.50
N GLU A 14 -7.74 -2.59 -16.59
CA GLU A 14 -8.46 -2.63 -17.87
C GLU A 14 -8.47 -1.28 -18.58
N HIS A 15 -8.62 -0.18 -17.84
CA HIS A 15 -8.60 1.17 -18.41
C HIS A 15 -7.23 1.54 -19.01
N ILE A 16 -6.14 1.15 -18.35
CA ILE A 16 -4.77 1.52 -18.79
C ILE A 16 -4.30 0.64 -19.93
N SER A 17 -4.50 -0.69 -19.84
CA SER A 17 -3.88 -1.67 -20.75
C SER A 17 -4.90 -2.43 -21.61
N GLY A 18 -6.20 -2.15 -21.46
CA GLY A 18 -7.27 -2.80 -22.23
C GLY A 18 -7.67 -4.18 -21.69
N SER A 19 -6.84 -4.83 -20.89
CA SER A 19 -7.13 -6.07 -20.18
C SER A 19 -6.31 -6.20 -18.91
N VAL A 20 -6.77 -7.06 -17.98
CA VAL A 20 -6.02 -7.39 -16.76
C VAL A 20 -4.69 -8.06 -17.11
N ASP A 21 -4.69 -9.00 -18.05
CA ASP A 21 -3.48 -9.75 -18.44
C ASP A 21 -2.40 -8.80 -18.99
N ALA A 22 -2.76 -7.90 -19.91
CA ALA A 22 -1.83 -6.92 -20.46
C ALA A 22 -1.30 -5.94 -19.37
N PHE A 23 -2.13 -5.61 -18.38
CA PHE A 23 -1.68 -4.78 -17.26
C PHE A 23 -0.72 -5.54 -16.33
N VAL A 24 -0.96 -6.82 -16.09
CA VAL A 24 -0.08 -7.68 -15.27
C VAL A 24 1.28 -7.87 -15.96
N GLU A 25 1.30 -8.05 -17.29
CA GLU A 25 2.56 -8.05 -18.05
C GLU A 25 3.34 -6.75 -17.83
N LEU A 26 2.67 -5.59 -17.97
CA LEU A 26 3.27 -4.28 -17.70
C LEU A 26 3.78 -4.15 -16.27
N MET A 27 3.01 -4.61 -15.26
CA MET A 27 3.44 -4.60 -13.85
C MET A 27 4.76 -5.39 -13.66
N ASN A 28 4.89 -6.54 -14.30
CA ASN A 28 6.10 -7.38 -14.22
C ASN A 28 7.29 -6.75 -14.96
N GLU A 29 7.06 -6.16 -16.13
CA GLU A 29 8.09 -5.42 -16.87
C GLU A 29 8.61 -4.24 -16.07
N GLU A 30 7.74 -3.43 -15.48
CA GLU A 30 8.09 -2.29 -14.65
C GLU A 30 8.83 -2.72 -13.37
N ALA A 31 8.41 -3.81 -12.71
CA ALA A 31 9.11 -4.33 -11.55
C ALA A 31 10.56 -4.70 -11.88
N ILE A 32 10.79 -5.39 -12.99
CA ILE A 32 12.14 -5.73 -13.48
C ILE A 32 12.94 -4.47 -13.83
N ALA A 33 12.33 -3.52 -14.52
CA ALA A 33 12.97 -2.25 -14.90
C ALA A 33 13.42 -1.43 -13.69
N MET A 34 12.66 -1.48 -12.58
CA MET A 34 13.03 -0.86 -11.31
C MET A 34 14.12 -1.64 -10.54
N GLY A 35 14.42 -2.90 -10.92
CA GLY A 35 15.35 -3.77 -10.22
C GLY A 35 14.71 -4.68 -9.17
N ALA A 36 13.38 -4.80 -9.12
CA ALA A 36 12.64 -5.72 -8.27
C ALA A 36 12.61 -7.13 -8.87
N THR A 37 13.74 -7.83 -8.81
CA THR A 37 13.98 -9.10 -9.53
C THR A 37 13.47 -10.36 -8.80
N CYS A 38 13.04 -10.21 -7.54
CA CYS A 38 12.40 -11.28 -6.75
C CYS A 38 10.90 -11.01 -6.57
N THR A 39 10.26 -10.46 -7.61
CA THR A 39 8.84 -10.12 -7.61
C THR A 39 8.17 -10.66 -8.87
N HIS A 40 7.01 -11.24 -8.70
CA HIS A 40 6.12 -11.62 -9.81
C HIS A 40 4.67 -11.34 -9.44
N PHE A 41 3.97 -10.67 -10.32
CA PHE A 41 2.56 -10.33 -10.19
C PHE A 41 1.71 -11.21 -11.12
N ASP A 42 0.62 -11.79 -10.58
CA ASP A 42 -0.40 -12.51 -11.34
C ASP A 42 -1.70 -11.70 -11.46
N ASN A 43 -1.83 -10.64 -10.68
CA ASN A 43 -3.03 -9.81 -10.66
C ASN A 43 -2.73 -8.41 -10.09
N PRO A 44 -3.58 -7.39 -10.37
CA PRO A 44 -3.37 -6.01 -9.93
C PRO A 44 -3.84 -5.73 -8.49
N HIS A 45 -4.49 -6.67 -7.82
CA HIS A 45 -5.17 -6.47 -6.53
C HIS A 45 -4.52 -7.19 -5.35
N GLY A 46 -3.55 -8.08 -5.58
CA GLY A 46 -2.80 -8.74 -4.52
C GLY A 46 -3.50 -9.94 -3.87
N MET A 47 -4.52 -10.53 -4.50
CA MET A 47 -5.07 -11.81 -4.04
C MET A 47 -4.09 -12.93 -4.31
N PRO A 48 -4.05 -13.97 -3.45
CA PRO A 48 -3.08 -15.05 -3.55
C PRO A 48 -3.16 -15.79 -4.89
N SER A 49 -1.99 -16.16 -5.39
CA SER A 49 -1.79 -17.09 -6.50
C SER A 49 -0.45 -17.79 -6.29
N GLU A 50 -0.26 -18.96 -6.89
CA GLU A 50 0.93 -19.80 -6.70
C GLU A 50 2.23 -19.09 -7.12
N THR A 51 2.14 -18.19 -8.10
CA THR A 51 3.28 -17.45 -8.66
C THR A 51 3.27 -15.97 -8.29
N HIS A 52 2.37 -15.50 -7.42
CA HIS A 52 2.28 -14.13 -6.94
C HIS A 52 3.15 -13.93 -5.69
N TYR A 53 4.34 -13.42 -5.85
CA TYR A 53 5.31 -13.25 -4.77
C TYR A 53 6.11 -11.96 -4.87
N THR A 54 6.71 -11.57 -3.76
CA THR A 54 7.64 -10.44 -3.66
C THR A 54 8.58 -10.62 -2.48
N SER A 55 9.56 -9.73 -2.35
CA SER A 55 10.43 -9.60 -1.20
C SER A 55 10.30 -8.23 -0.54
N ALA A 56 10.77 -8.09 0.71
CA ALA A 56 10.79 -6.79 1.38
C ALA A 56 11.68 -5.78 0.64
N TYR A 57 12.80 -6.24 0.08
CA TYR A 57 13.69 -5.38 -0.70
C TYR A 57 13.02 -4.90 -1.99
N ASP A 58 12.36 -5.78 -2.72
CA ASP A 58 11.67 -5.42 -3.97
C ASP A 58 10.52 -4.45 -3.72
N LEU A 59 9.75 -4.67 -2.63
CA LEU A 59 8.73 -3.72 -2.23
C LEU A 59 9.31 -2.35 -1.84
N TYR A 60 10.50 -2.31 -1.24
CA TYR A 60 11.20 -1.05 -1.02
C TYR A 60 11.53 -0.37 -2.34
N VAL A 61 12.07 -1.10 -3.31
CA VAL A 61 12.42 -0.55 -4.63
C VAL A 61 11.19 0.01 -5.34
N ILE A 62 10.09 -0.76 -5.39
CA ILE A 62 8.83 -0.35 -6.01
C ILE A 62 8.23 0.86 -5.28
N PHE A 63 8.18 0.81 -3.94
CA PHE A 63 7.61 1.88 -3.14
C PHE A 63 8.41 3.16 -3.22
N LYS A 64 9.76 3.06 -3.24
CA LYS A 64 10.65 4.20 -3.44
C LYS A 64 10.38 4.92 -4.76
N ASN A 65 10.15 4.20 -5.85
CA ASN A 65 9.75 4.80 -7.11
C ASN A 65 8.34 5.43 -7.03
N ALA A 66 7.39 4.75 -6.39
CA ALA A 66 6.02 5.23 -6.27
C ALA A 66 5.92 6.56 -5.49
N ILE A 67 6.70 6.75 -4.42
CA ILE A 67 6.69 7.99 -3.61
C ILE A 67 7.33 9.20 -4.30
N GLU A 68 7.99 9.04 -5.45
CA GLU A 68 8.41 10.16 -6.29
C GLU A 68 7.21 10.86 -6.95
N ASN A 69 6.06 10.20 -7.00
CA ASN A 69 4.80 10.77 -7.49
C ASN A 69 4.04 11.43 -6.33
N GLU A 70 3.96 12.77 -6.35
CA GLU A 70 3.28 13.56 -5.32
C GLU A 70 1.82 13.15 -5.13
N LYS A 71 1.13 12.76 -6.21
CA LYS A 71 -0.27 12.30 -6.12
C LYS A 71 -0.40 10.96 -5.42
N PHE A 72 0.57 10.08 -5.58
CA PHE A 72 0.63 8.83 -4.81
C PHE A 72 0.80 9.11 -3.32
N VAL A 73 1.72 10.02 -2.96
CA VAL A 73 1.96 10.43 -1.56
C VAL A 73 0.70 11.06 -0.97
N GLU A 74 0.03 11.97 -1.67
CA GLU A 74 -1.26 12.54 -1.25
C GLU A 74 -2.30 11.45 -0.94
N ILE A 75 -2.42 10.46 -1.81
CA ILE A 75 -3.40 9.37 -1.66
C ILE A 75 -3.07 8.50 -0.43
N ILE A 76 -1.82 8.10 -0.24
CA ILE A 76 -1.45 7.25 0.91
C ILE A 76 -1.49 7.99 2.25
N HIS A 77 -1.39 9.32 2.23
CA HIS A 77 -1.52 10.20 3.40
C HIS A 77 -2.99 10.46 3.79
N THR A 78 -3.91 10.34 2.83
CA THR A 78 -5.33 10.62 3.06
C THR A 78 -5.94 9.66 4.07
N SER A 79 -6.46 10.16 5.19
CA SER A 79 -7.08 9.35 6.24
C SER A 79 -8.49 8.88 5.86
N THR A 80 -9.29 9.78 5.30
CA THR A 80 -10.69 9.53 4.89
C THR A 80 -10.98 10.31 3.62
N TYR A 81 -11.66 9.69 2.68
CA TYR A 81 -12.12 10.31 1.45
C TYR A 81 -13.62 10.12 1.28
N THR A 82 -14.32 11.20 0.97
CA THR A 82 -15.78 11.19 0.74
C THR A 82 -16.09 11.68 -0.66
N ALA A 83 -16.94 10.94 -1.37
CA ALA A 83 -17.42 11.34 -2.69
C ALA A 83 -18.88 10.96 -2.90
N THR A 84 -19.55 11.69 -3.76
CA THR A 84 -20.88 11.34 -4.25
C THR A 84 -20.77 10.39 -5.44
N ILE A 85 -21.33 9.18 -5.29
CA ILE A 85 -21.40 8.18 -6.35
C ILE A 85 -22.81 8.16 -6.92
N THR A 86 -22.91 8.26 -8.25
CA THR A 86 -24.17 8.10 -8.96
C THR A 86 -24.25 6.70 -9.59
N ASN A 87 -25.28 5.95 -9.27
CA ASN A 87 -25.49 4.63 -9.86
C ASN A 87 -26.05 4.72 -11.29
N VAL A 88 -26.19 3.59 -11.96
CA VAL A 88 -26.70 3.48 -13.34
C VAL A 88 -28.13 4.04 -13.52
N ASN A 89 -28.91 4.17 -12.44
CA ASN A 89 -30.26 4.73 -12.44
C ASN A 89 -30.29 6.24 -12.11
N GLY A 90 -29.13 6.90 -12.06
CA GLY A 90 -29.02 8.33 -11.74
C GLY A 90 -29.19 8.67 -10.25
N VAL A 91 -29.24 7.69 -9.36
CA VAL A 91 -29.38 7.94 -7.91
C VAL A 91 -28.00 8.23 -7.32
N ALA A 92 -27.83 9.45 -6.83
CA ALA A 92 -26.62 9.90 -6.16
C ALA A 92 -26.63 9.49 -4.68
N ARG A 93 -25.49 9.02 -4.17
CA ARG A 93 -25.27 8.70 -2.75
C ARG A 93 -23.87 9.12 -2.34
N GLU A 94 -23.76 9.75 -1.17
CA GLU A 94 -22.49 10.01 -0.54
C GLU A 94 -21.90 8.72 0.03
N ARG A 95 -20.61 8.51 -0.21
CA ARG A 95 -19.82 7.40 0.32
C ARG A 95 -18.51 7.90 0.87
N SER A 96 -18.11 7.38 2.04
CA SER A 96 -16.82 7.64 2.67
C SER A 96 -16.02 6.35 2.74
N TRP A 97 -14.70 6.48 2.56
CA TRP A 97 -13.71 5.40 2.70
C TRP A 97 -12.61 5.83 3.63
N ASP A 98 -12.38 5.06 4.67
CA ASP A 98 -11.25 5.23 5.58
C ASP A 98 -10.02 4.52 5.03
N ASN A 99 -8.85 5.09 5.31
CA ASN A 99 -7.59 4.42 5.06
C ASN A 99 -7.45 3.17 5.95
N SER A 100 -6.98 2.08 5.36
CA SER A 100 -6.74 0.83 6.11
C SER A 100 -5.53 0.90 7.02
N ASN A 101 -4.62 1.86 6.82
CA ASN A 101 -3.48 2.10 7.69
C ASN A 101 -3.91 2.81 8.97
N ARG A 102 -3.76 2.12 10.12
CA ARG A 102 -4.21 2.62 11.42
C ARG A 102 -3.39 3.79 11.96
N PHE A 103 -2.14 3.94 11.57
CA PHE A 103 -1.36 5.13 11.92
C PHE A 103 -1.98 6.38 11.29
N ILE A 104 -2.36 6.31 10.00
CA ILE A 104 -2.97 7.44 9.27
C ILE A 104 -4.35 7.80 9.82
N THR A 105 -5.12 6.80 10.29
CA THR A 105 -6.46 7.03 10.86
C THR A 105 -6.45 7.31 12.37
N GLY A 106 -5.28 7.37 13.00
CA GLY A 106 -5.17 7.58 14.46
C GLY A 106 -5.67 6.42 15.33
N ARG A 107 -5.89 5.24 14.72
CA ARG A 107 -6.31 4.02 15.45
C ARG A 107 -5.14 3.25 16.08
N THR A 108 -3.93 3.72 15.85
CA THR A 108 -2.68 3.23 16.45
C THR A 108 -1.76 4.42 16.64
N ASP A 109 -1.16 4.53 17.82
CA ASP A 109 -0.27 5.63 18.16
C ASP A 109 1.02 5.57 17.36
N THR A 110 1.41 6.71 16.83
CA THR A 110 2.72 6.90 16.17
C THR A 110 3.84 6.80 17.22
N PRO A 111 4.96 6.12 16.90
CA PRO A 111 6.14 6.13 17.77
C PRO A 111 6.67 7.54 17.98
N ASP A 112 7.19 7.82 19.20
CA ASP A 112 7.80 9.10 19.51
C ASP A 112 8.97 9.42 18.56
N GLY A 113 9.05 10.66 18.14
CA GLY A 113 10.10 11.12 17.23
C GLY A 113 9.85 10.83 15.75
N PHE A 114 8.68 10.30 15.38
CA PHE A 114 8.31 10.03 13.98
C PHE A 114 7.04 10.75 13.56
N THR A 115 7.02 11.13 12.29
CA THR A 115 5.81 11.57 11.57
C THR A 115 5.47 10.53 10.52
N ILE A 116 4.25 9.98 10.53
CA ILE A 116 3.81 9.03 9.51
C ILE A 116 3.30 9.80 8.30
N ILE A 117 3.95 9.59 7.16
CA ILE A 117 3.55 10.22 5.89
C ILE A 117 2.44 9.41 5.21
N GLY A 118 2.58 8.09 5.17
CA GLY A 118 1.56 7.26 4.55
C GLY A 118 2.04 5.84 4.28
N GLY A 119 1.17 5.03 3.70
CA GLY A 119 1.53 3.66 3.37
C GLY A 119 0.37 2.82 2.88
N LYS A 120 0.65 1.55 2.63
CA LYS A 120 -0.35 0.59 2.17
C LYS A 120 -0.28 -0.70 2.97
N THR A 121 -1.43 -1.12 3.48
CA THR A 121 -1.61 -2.42 4.12
C THR A 121 -2.00 -3.48 3.10
N GLY A 122 -1.64 -4.73 3.34
CA GLY A 122 -2.14 -5.91 2.65
C GLY A 122 -2.52 -6.99 3.66
N THR A 123 -3.57 -7.76 3.39
CA THR A 123 -3.95 -8.89 4.25
C THR A 123 -4.65 -9.96 3.44
N THR A 124 -4.11 -11.16 3.47
CA THR A 124 -4.75 -12.39 2.98
C THR A 124 -4.45 -13.53 3.96
N GLY A 125 -5.10 -14.69 3.77
CA GLY A 125 -4.82 -15.87 4.61
C GLY A 125 -3.38 -16.36 4.45
N GLU A 126 -2.84 -16.32 3.23
CA GLU A 126 -1.50 -16.80 2.90
C GLU A 126 -0.42 -15.77 3.22
N ALA A 127 -0.67 -14.51 2.89
CA ALA A 127 0.30 -13.43 3.08
C ALA A 127 0.38 -12.93 4.54
N GLY A 128 -0.59 -13.27 5.40
CA GLY A 128 -0.70 -12.67 6.73
C GLY A 128 -0.98 -11.17 6.66
N TYR A 129 -0.52 -10.43 7.65
CA TYR A 129 -0.67 -8.97 7.69
C TYR A 129 0.61 -8.30 7.22
N CYS A 130 0.47 -7.38 6.25
CA CYS A 130 1.59 -6.69 5.61
C CYS A 130 1.38 -5.17 5.64
N LEU A 131 2.48 -4.43 5.72
CA LEU A 131 2.50 -2.97 5.64
C LEU A 131 3.80 -2.50 4.99
N VAL A 132 3.67 -1.61 4.01
CA VAL A 132 4.74 -0.76 3.50
C VAL A 132 4.40 0.66 3.90
N MET A 133 5.33 1.38 4.52
CA MET A 133 5.07 2.69 5.12
C MET A 133 6.23 3.65 4.93
N LEU A 134 5.92 4.90 4.61
CA LEU A 134 6.81 6.06 4.64
C LEU A 134 6.57 6.84 5.91
N SER A 135 7.64 7.16 6.62
CA SER A 135 7.67 8.04 7.78
C SER A 135 8.87 8.97 7.72
N GLU A 136 8.89 9.98 8.56
CA GLU A 136 10.04 10.85 8.80
C GLU A 136 10.44 10.78 10.27
N ASN A 137 11.73 10.79 10.55
CA ASN A 137 12.24 10.92 11.92
C ASN A 137 12.25 12.38 12.36
N SER A 138 12.66 12.67 13.62
CA SER A 138 12.75 14.01 14.19
C SER A 138 13.69 14.97 13.45
N LEU A 139 14.56 14.45 12.59
CA LEU A 139 15.48 15.23 11.74
C LEU A 139 14.90 15.50 10.34
N GLY A 140 13.66 15.07 10.06
CA GLY A 140 13.03 15.18 8.74
C GLY A 140 13.60 14.20 7.70
N GLN A 141 14.28 13.15 8.14
CA GLN A 141 14.82 12.13 7.22
C GLN A 141 13.74 11.08 6.90
N PRO A 142 13.53 10.77 5.62
CA PRO A 142 12.54 9.77 5.22
C PRO A 142 13.01 8.34 5.56
N ILE A 143 12.10 7.56 6.10
CA ILE A 143 12.30 6.16 6.45
C ILE A 143 11.17 5.34 5.83
N VAL A 144 11.55 4.31 5.07
CA VAL A 144 10.61 3.30 4.57
C VAL A 144 10.71 2.07 5.45
N SER A 145 9.62 1.70 6.10
CA SER A 145 9.49 0.47 6.88
C SER A 145 8.59 -0.53 6.16
N ILE A 146 9.01 -1.80 6.18
CA ILE A 146 8.28 -2.89 5.51
C ILE A 146 8.17 -4.06 6.48
N VAL A 147 6.95 -4.47 6.76
CA VAL A 147 6.63 -5.68 7.52
C VAL A 147 5.79 -6.58 6.65
N LEU A 148 6.24 -7.81 6.47
CA LEU A 148 5.54 -8.86 5.73
C LEU A 148 5.21 -10.03 6.65
N LYS A 149 4.08 -10.66 6.38
CA LYS A 149 3.65 -11.91 7.01
C LYS A 149 3.59 -11.86 8.55
N ALA A 150 3.17 -10.74 9.13
CA ALA A 150 2.85 -10.70 10.54
C ALA A 150 1.66 -11.62 10.84
N ASP A 151 1.69 -12.30 11.98
CA ASP A 151 0.69 -13.29 12.40
C ASP A 151 -0.63 -12.68 12.93
N GLY A 152 -0.65 -11.35 13.08
CA GLY A 152 -1.81 -10.61 13.53
C GLY A 152 -1.73 -9.12 13.24
N ARG A 153 -2.89 -8.48 13.14
CA ARG A 153 -2.96 -7.03 12.91
C ARG A 153 -2.25 -6.23 14.01
N SER A 154 -2.41 -6.61 15.27
CA SER A 154 -1.75 -5.92 16.38
C SER A 154 -0.24 -6.09 16.31
N ASN A 155 0.22 -7.28 15.95
CA ASN A 155 1.63 -7.59 15.81
C ASN A 155 2.28 -6.86 14.63
N LEU A 156 1.54 -6.68 13.51
CA LEU A 156 1.97 -5.84 12.39
C LEU A 156 2.40 -4.44 12.86
N TYR A 157 1.53 -3.77 13.64
CA TYR A 157 1.80 -2.41 14.11
C TYR A 157 2.87 -2.37 15.22
N LEU A 158 2.95 -3.41 16.06
CA LEU A 158 4.01 -3.55 17.05
C LEU A 158 5.38 -3.66 16.38
N LEU A 159 5.55 -4.60 15.44
CA LEU A 159 6.78 -4.77 14.67
C LEU A 159 7.19 -3.51 13.90
N THR A 160 6.21 -2.83 13.29
CA THR A 160 6.49 -1.56 12.60
C THR A 160 7.03 -0.50 13.57
N ARG A 161 6.48 -0.39 14.78
CA ARG A 161 6.97 0.53 15.81
C ARG A 161 8.37 0.16 16.29
N GLU A 162 8.65 -1.11 16.52
CA GLU A 162 9.97 -1.61 16.90
C GLU A 162 11.02 -1.26 15.83
N ILE A 163 10.74 -1.52 14.55
CA ILE A 163 11.61 -1.13 13.45
C ILE A 163 11.91 0.38 13.47
N LEU A 164 10.89 1.23 13.62
CA LEU A 164 11.08 2.67 13.65
C LEU A 164 11.93 3.11 14.85
N GLN A 165 11.71 2.51 16.02
CA GLN A 165 12.48 2.85 17.24
C GLN A 165 13.96 2.54 17.11
N GLU A 166 14.37 1.51 16.36
CA GLU A 166 15.77 1.21 16.06
C GLU A 166 16.48 2.33 15.29
N PHE A 167 15.73 3.15 14.52
CA PHE A 167 16.25 4.28 13.75
C PHE A 167 16.08 5.64 14.44
N ASN A 168 15.69 5.68 15.71
CA ASN A 168 15.50 6.92 16.48
C ASN A 168 16.74 7.33 17.27
N ASN A 169 17.89 6.71 17.04
CA ASN A 169 19.15 6.97 17.73
C ASN A 169 20.05 7.90 16.92
#